data_0bc47c731f1e56d1d60ea55511e4011b
#
_entry.id   0bc47c731f1e56d1d60ea55511e4011b
#
_cell.length_a   1.000
_cell.length_b   1.000
_cell.length_c   1.000
_cell.angle_alpha   90.00
_cell.angle_beta   90.00
_cell.angle_gamma   90.00
#
_symmetry.space_group_name_H-M   'P 1'
#
loop_
_entity.id
_entity.type
_entity.pdbx_description
1 polymer ?
#
loop_
_entity_poly.entity_id
_entity_poly.type
_entity_poly.pdbx_seq_one_letter_code
_entity_poly.pdbx_strand_id
1 'polypeptide(L)'
;MDGEVVKNFTRILKKQGFEFKLGSKVTKVEKTKSGLKVSVEPAKGGDATVLEADVVLVAVGRTAYTGGLGLEKAGVVTDKRGRVVTDASFKTNIDGIYAIGDVIDGPMLAHKAMEEGVALAER
;
A
#
# COMPACT_ATOMS: atom_id res chain seq x y z
N MET A 1 1.66 -1.27 -14.51
CA MET A 1 1.62 -2.58 -15.19
C MET A 1 1.30 -2.31 -16.64
N ASP A 2 1.93 -3.03 -17.57
CA ASP A 2 1.71 -2.87 -19.02
C ASP A 2 0.27 -3.18 -19.42
N GLY A 3 -0.30 -2.40 -20.38
CA GLY A 3 -1.71 -2.51 -20.75
C GLY A 3 -2.08 -3.81 -21.48
N GLU A 4 -1.16 -4.37 -22.27
CA GLU A 4 -1.37 -5.62 -22.97
C GLU A 4 -1.38 -6.80 -21.98
N VAL A 5 -0.46 -6.79 -21.03
CA VAL A 5 -0.41 -7.78 -19.93
C VAL A 5 -1.71 -7.75 -19.12
N VAL A 6 -2.18 -6.56 -18.74
CA VAL A 6 -3.44 -6.40 -17.97
C VAL A 6 -4.63 -6.96 -18.77
N LYS A 7 -4.71 -6.66 -20.06
CA LYS A 7 -5.79 -7.15 -20.94
C LYS A 7 -5.83 -8.68 -21.00
N ASN A 8 -4.69 -9.31 -21.23
CA ASN A 8 -4.59 -10.77 -21.29
C ASN A 8 -4.87 -11.43 -19.94
N PHE A 9 -4.32 -10.89 -18.85
CA PHE A 9 -4.54 -11.34 -17.50
C PHE A 9 -6.04 -11.30 -17.13
N THR A 10 -6.69 -10.16 -17.36
CA THR A 10 -8.13 -10.00 -17.12
C THR A 10 -8.96 -11.01 -17.90
N ARG A 11 -8.61 -11.25 -19.18
CA ARG A 11 -9.30 -12.24 -20.03
C ARG A 11 -9.19 -13.66 -19.46
N ILE A 12 -8.00 -14.04 -19.00
CA ILE A 12 -7.75 -15.37 -18.44
C ILE A 12 -8.55 -15.54 -17.14
N LEU A 13 -8.48 -14.57 -16.23
CA LEU A 13 -9.17 -14.65 -14.94
C LEU A 13 -10.70 -14.64 -15.08
N LYS A 14 -11.25 -13.86 -16.03
CA LYS A 14 -12.69 -13.91 -16.34
C LYS A 14 -13.15 -15.31 -16.74
N LYS A 15 -12.32 -16.06 -17.50
CA LYS A 15 -12.63 -17.47 -17.85
C LYS A 15 -12.61 -18.40 -16.64
N GLN A 16 -11.91 -18.01 -15.57
CA GLN A 16 -11.86 -18.74 -14.30
C GLN A 16 -12.96 -18.29 -13.31
N GLY A 17 -13.88 -17.43 -13.73
CA GLY A 17 -15.01 -16.97 -12.91
C GLY A 17 -14.76 -15.69 -12.12
N PHE A 18 -13.63 -14.99 -12.33
CA PHE A 18 -13.41 -13.69 -11.68
C PHE A 18 -14.28 -12.60 -12.29
N GLU A 19 -14.90 -11.81 -11.42
CA GLU A 19 -15.56 -10.56 -11.79
C GLU A 19 -14.70 -9.36 -11.42
N PHE A 20 -14.68 -8.35 -12.29
CA PHE A 20 -13.88 -7.14 -12.09
C PHE A 20 -14.78 -5.91 -12.03
N LYS A 21 -14.65 -5.14 -10.97
CA LYS A 21 -15.29 -3.82 -10.78
C LYS A 21 -14.22 -2.73 -10.88
N LEU A 22 -13.67 -2.55 -12.11
CA LEU A 22 -12.61 -1.56 -12.36
C LEU A 22 -13.15 -0.13 -12.24
N GLY A 23 -12.28 0.82 -11.86
CA GLY A 23 -12.66 2.21 -11.66
C GLY A 23 -13.63 2.42 -10.51
N SER A 24 -13.62 1.53 -9.54
CA SER A 24 -14.51 1.54 -8.37
C SER A 24 -13.70 1.66 -7.08
N LYS A 25 -14.34 2.19 -6.05
CA LYS A 25 -13.81 2.23 -4.68
C LYS A 25 -14.77 1.49 -3.73
N VAL A 26 -14.21 0.76 -2.78
CA VAL A 26 -14.97 0.20 -1.67
C VAL A 26 -15.14 1.29 -0.61
N THR A 27 -16.37 1.56 -0.21
CA THR A 27 -16.68 2.60 0.77
C THR A 27 -17.03 2.04 2.14
N LYS A 28 -17.55 0.81 2.19
CA LYS A 28 -17.94 0.18 3.44
C LYS A 28 -17.89 -1.35 3.34
N VAL A 29 -17.52 -1.99 4.43
CA VAL A 29 -17.67 -3.44 4.62
C VAL A 29 -18.41 -3.66 5.93
N GLU A 30 -19.52 -4.39 5.88
CA GLU A 30 -20.38 -4.68 7.04
C GLU A 30 -20.50 -6.18 7.24
N LYS A 31 -20.28 -6.63 8.48
CA LYS A 31 -20.53 -8.01 8.87
C LYS A 31 -22.02 -8.21 9.13
N THR A 32 -22.59 -9.24 8.54
CA THR A 32 -23.98 -9.66 8.76
C THR A 32 -24.03 -11.06 9.38
N LYS A 33 -25.22 -11.56 9.65
CA LYS A 33 -25.37 -12.94 10.16
C LYS A 33 -25.02 -14.01 9.12
N SER A 34 -25.13 -13.65 7.82
CA SER A 34 -24.95 -14.58 6.69
C SER A 34 -23.67 -14.34 5.87
N GLY A 35 -22.79 -13.43 6.30
CA GLY A 35 -21.57 -13.12 5.55
C GLY A 35 -21.20 -11.63 5.64
N LEU A 36 -20.67 -11.08 4.58
CA LEU A 36 -20.19 -9.70 4.48
C LEU A 36 -20.96 -8.95 3.38
N LYS A 37 -21.32 -7.70 3.62
CA LYS A 37 -21.82 -6.76 2.62
C LYS A 37 -20.75 -5.73 2.32
N VAL A 38 -20.40 -5.60 1.04
CA VAL A 38 -19.37 -4.71 0.54
C VAL A 38 -20.01 -3.63 -0.33
N SER A 39 -20.02 -2.40 0.14
CA SER A 39 -20.50 -1.25 -0.64
C SER A 39 -19.42 -0.76 -1.59
N VAL A 40 -19.75 -0.68 -2.86
CA VAL A 40 -18.83 -0.30 -3.94
C VAL A 40 -19.44 0.84 -4.74
N GLU A 41 -18.68 1.89 -4.97
CA GLU A 41 -19.06 3.06 -5.78
C GLU A 41 -18.12 3.24 -6.95
N PRO A 42 -18.60 3.79 -8.09
CA PRO A 42 -17.69 4.25 -9.14
C PRO A 42 -16.74 5.33 -8.60
N ALA A 43 -15.44 5.26 -8.95
CA ALA A 43 -14.44 6.21 -8.47
C ALA A 43 -14.72 7.67 -8.90
N LYS A 44 -15.47 7.84 -10.01
CA LYS A 44 -15.89 9.16 -10.55
C LYS A 44 -17.22 9.65 -9.97
N GLY A 45 -17.80 8.95 -9.00
CA GLY A 45 -19.13 9.23 -8.45
C GLY A 45 -20.23 8.46 -9.19
N GLY A 46 -21.35 8.25 -8.51
CA GLY A 46 -22.51 7.50 -8.98
C GLY A 46 -23.09 6.64 -7.87
N ASP A 47 -24.11 5.85 -8.21
CA ASP A 47 -24.84 5.04 -7.25
C ASP A 47 -23.97 3.89 -6.71
N ALA A 48 -24.04 3.71 -5.40
CA ALA A 48 -23.39 2.59 -4.73
C ALA A 48 -24.09 1.27 -5.06
N THR A 49 -23.32 0.22 -5.28
CA THR A 49 -23.81 -1.16 -5.37
C THR A 49 -23.33 -1.95 -4.16
N VAL A 50 -24.12 -2.92 -3.71
CA VAL A 50 -23.75 -3.81 -2.62
C VAL A 50 -23.43 -5.18 -3.18
N LEU A 51 -22.27 -5.70 -2.83
CA LEU A 51 -21.84 -7.07 -3.13
C LEU A 51 -21.92 -7.89 -1.85
N GLU A 52 -22.31 -9.15 -1.97
CA GLU A 52 -22.25 -10.11 -0.87
C GLU A 52 -21.01 -11.00 -1.02
N ALA A 53 -20.36 -11.30 0.09
CA ALA A 53 -19.16 -12.13 0.12
C ALA A 53 -19.04 -12.89 1.45
N ASP A 54 -18.41 -14.04 1.41
CA ASP A 54 -18.07 -14.81 2.61
C ASP A 54 -16.78 -14.27 3.23
N VAL A 55 -15.85 -13.82 2.40
CA VAL A 55 -14.53 -13.30 2.80
C VAL A 55 -14.20 -12.05 1.99
N VAL A 56 -13.58 -11.07 2.63
CA VAL A 56 -13.01 -9.88 1.97
C VAL A 56 -11.52 -9.83 2.25
N LEU A 57 -10.72 -9.86 1.19
CA LEU A 57 -9.29 -9.61 1.25
C LEU A 57 -8.99 -8.14 0.94
N VAL A 58 -8.34 -7.45 1.88
CA VAL A 58 -7.88 -6.08 1.67
C VAL A 58 -6.44 -6.11 1.16
N ALA A 59 -6.25 -5.77 -0.11
CA ALA A 59 -4.95 -5.79 -0.79
C ALA A 59 -4.74 -4.50 -1.60
N VAL A 60 -5.04 -3.34 -0.99
CA VAL A 60 -5.10 -2.02 -1.65
C VAL A 60 -3.77 -1.27 -1.72
N GLY A 61 -2.68 -1.91 -1.31
CA GLY A 61 -1.34 -1.32 -1.30
C GLY A 61 -0.69 -1.36 0.08
N ARG A 62 0.39 -0.61 0.23
CA ARG A 62 1.19 -0.53 1.46
C ARG A 62 1.45 0.94 1.79
N THR A 63 1.53 1.24 3.08
CA THR A 63 1.96 2.52 3.61
C THR A 63 3.09 2.32 4.60
N ALA A 64 3.97 3.30 4.74
CA ALA A 64 4.99 3.28 5.77
C ALA A 64 4.33 3.20 7.16
N TYR A 65 4.78 2.25 7.97
CA TYR A 65 4.32 2.14 9.35
C TYR A 65 5.36 2.75 10.29
N THR A 66 5.15 4.01 10.64
CA THR A 66 6.03 4.79 11.51
C THR A 66 5.41 5.09 12.88
N GLY A 67 4.18 4.60 13.11
CA GLY A 67 3.48 4.78 14.38
C GLY A 67 4.22 4.14 15.55
N GLY A 68 4.35 4.87 16.66
CA GLY A 68 4.99 4.36 17.87
C GLY A 68 6.52 4.41 17.90
N LEU A 69 7.18 4.80 16.79
CA LEU A 69 8.65 4.93 16.74
C LEU A 69 9.19 6.16 17.50
N GLY A 70 8.33 7.08 17.92
CA GLY A 70 8.76 8.29 18.61
C GLY A 70 9.51 9.28 17.73
N LEU A 71 9.31 9.24 16.40
CA LEU A 71 10.01 10.10 15.44
C LEU A 71 9.88 11.59 15.75
N GLU A 72 8.69 12.01 16.15
CA GLU A 72 8.41 13.41 16.55
C GLU A 72 9.25 13.83 17.77
N LYS A 73 9.38 12.93 18.78
CA LYS A 73 10.19 13.18 19.97
C LYS A 73 11.68 13.25 19.64
N ALA A 74 12.12 12.46 18.66
CA ALA A 74 13.49 12.49 18.17
C ALA A 74 13.74 13.65 17.19
N GLY A 75 12.72 14.39 16.76
CA GLY A 75 12.83 15.47 15.79
C GLY A 75 13.04 14.98 14.35
N VAL A 76 12.77 13.71 14.07
CA VAL A 76 12.93 13.14 12.71
C VAL A 76 11.77 13.61 11.83
N VAL A 77 12.10 14.16 10.67
CA VAL A 77 11.13 14.67 9.69
C VAL A 77 10.50 13.54 8.89
N THR A 78 9.18 13.59 8.76
CA THR A 78 8.41 12.72 7.87
C THR A 78 7.73 13.53 6.76
N ASP A 79 7.48 12.89 5.63
CA ASP A 79 6.73 13.50 4.53
C ASP A 79 5.21 13.43 4.76
N LYS A 80 4.44 13.97 3.79
CA LYS A 80 2.95 13.98 3.84
C LYS A 80 2.31 12.59 3.85
N ARG A 81 3.08 11.54 3.52
CA ARG A 81 2.65 10.13 3.53
C ARG A 81 3.11 9.38 4.76
N GLY A 82 3.73 10.08 5.72
CA GLY A 82 4.27 9.52 6.97
C GLY A 82 5.59 8.77 6.78
N ARG A 83 6.29 8.92 5.64
CA ARG A 83 7.58 8.28 5.40
C ARG A 83 8.70 9.16 5.95
N VAL A 84 9.74 8.54 6.49
CA VAL A 84 10.92 9.23 6.97
C VAL A 84 11.66 9.87 5.78
N VAL A 85 11.99 11.14 5.89
CA VAL A 85 12.77 11.86 4.87
C VAL A 85 14.25 11.58 5.07
N THR A 86 14.92 11.11 4.01
CA THR A 86 16.36 10.83 4.00
C THR A 86 17.05 11.45 2.80
N ASP A 87 18.34 11.64 2.92
CA ASP A 87 19.21 11.92 1.78
C ASP A 87 19.58 10.62 1.00
N ALA A 88 20.42 10.77 -0.03
CA ALA A 88 20.91 9.64 -0.84
C ALA A 88 21.82 8.66 -0.06
N SER A 89 22.21 9.02 1.15
CA SER A 89 23.01 8.21 2.07
C SER A 89 22.18 7.59 3.18
N PHE A 90 20.85 7.60 3.04
CA PHE A 90 19.87 7.13 4.03
C PHE A 90 19.89 7.89 5.35
N LYS A 91 20.61 9.02 5.43
CA LYS A 91 20.71 9.85 6.62
C LYS A 91 19.45 10.71 6.76
N THR A 92 18.88 10.75 7.98
CA THR A 92 17.78 11.66 8.30
C THR A 92 18.30 13.07 8.58
N ASN A 93 17.39 13.98 8.92
CA ASN A 93 17.76 15.32 9.40
C ASN A 93 18.42 15.33 10.80
N ILE A 94 18.42 14.20 11.51
CA ILE A 94 19.06 14.06 12.83
C ILE A 94 20.35 13.27 12.68
N ASP A 95 21.43 13.81 13.23
CA ASP A 95 22.74 13.17 13.17
C ASP A 95 22.73 11.82 13.91
N GLY A 96 23.36 10.81 13.30
CA GLY A 96 23.38 9.44 13.83
C GLY A 96 22.09 8.64 13.63
N ILE A 97 21.04 9.21 13.01
CA ILE A 97 19.80 8.50 12.69
C ILE A 97 19.67 8.32 11.18
N TYR A 98 19.52 7.06 10.77
CA TYR A 98 19.31 6.64 9.39
C TYR A 98 18.00 5.89 9.25
N ALA A 99 17.45 5.86 8.04
CA ALA A 99 16.25 5.08 7.74
C ALA A 99 16.38 4.42 6.37
N ILE A 100 15.91 3.17 6.25
CA ILE A 100 15.96 2.35 5.04
C ILE A 100 14.66 1.59 4.85
N GLY A 101 14.47 0.99 3.69
CA GLY A 101 13.38 0.06 3.39
C GLY A 101 12.02 0.74 3.25
N ASP A 102 10.99 0.08 3.77
CA ASP A 102 9.58 0.46 3.57
C ASP A 102 9.18 1.77 4.28
N VAL A 103 10.01 2.29 5.19
CA VAL A 103 9.72 3.53 5.93
C VAL A 103 10.20 4.79 5.23
N ILE A 104 10.98 4.67 4.14
CA ILE A 104 11.46 5.79 3.31
C ILE A 104 10.78 5.81 1.93
N ASP A 105 11.11 6.78 1.10
CA ASP A 105 10.61 6.83 -0.28
C ASP A 105 11.21 5.72 -1.14
N GLY A 106 10.38 5.24 -2.09
CA GLY A 106 10.75 4.23 -3.07
C GLY A 106 9.83 3.00 -3.05
N PRO A 107 10.15 1.99 -3.85
CA PRO A 107 9.38 0.75 -3.89
C PRO A 107 9.52 -0.05 -2.60
N MET A 108 8.39 -0.50 -2.05
CA MET A 108 8.34 -1.31 -0.83
C MET A 108 8.62 -2.78 -1.17
N LEU A 109 9.91 -3.10 -1.32
CA LEU A 109 10.40 -4.41 -1.74
C LEU A 109 11.47 -4.90 -0.75
N ALA A 110 11.34 -6.14 -0.30
CA ALA A 110 12.23 -6.73 0.69
C ALA A 110 13.71 -6.70 0.26
N HIS A 111 14.00 -7.07 -1.00
CA HIS A 111 15.38 -7.07 -1.51
C HIS A 111 15.97 -5.65 -1.59
N LYS A 112 15.16 -4.61 -1.92
CA LYS A 112 15.61 -3.22 -1.85
C LYS A 112 16.04 -2.86 -0.41
N ALA A 113 15.22 -3.19 0.57
CA ALA A 113 15.54 -2.90 1.97
C ALA A 113 16.82 -3.62 2.44
N MET A 114 17.04 -4.85 1.98
CA MET A 114 18.27 -5.60 2.28
C MET A 114 19.50 -4.95 1.68
N GLU A 115 19.46 -4.57 0.39
CA GLU A 115 20.55 -3.88 -0.30
C GLU A 115 20.87 -2.51 0.33
N GLU A 116 19.85 -1.76 0.70
CA GLU A 116 20.02 -0.49 1.43
C GLU A 116 20.68 -0.70 2.80
N GLY A 117 20.31 -1.79 3.50
CA GLY A 117 20.92 -2.16 4.78
C GLY A 117 22.41 -2.49 4.64
N VAL A 118 22.79 -3.26 3.64
CA VAL A 118 24.19 -3.56 3.33
C VAL A 118 24.94 -2.28 2.98
N ALA A 119 24.41 -1.48 2.04
CA ALA A 119 25.05 -0.24 1.62
C ALA A 119 25.23 0.78 2.76
N LEU A 120 24.32 0.79 3.73
CA LEU A 120 24.44 1.63 4.93
C LEU A 120 25.50 1.11 5.91
N ALA A 121 25.57 -0.23 6.09
CA ALA A 121 26.49 -0.83 7.06
C ALA A 121 27.95 -0.82 6.60
N GLU A 122 28.21 -0.74 5.28
CA GLU A 122 29.54 -0.70 4.68
C GLU A 122 30.15 0.71 4.61
N ARG A 123 29.43 1.73 5.07
CA ARG A 123 29.88 3.14 5.12
C ARG A 123 30.53 3.50 6.44
#